data_6ce9cce06ed6a2c5ad3c8d0aa261d565
#
_entry.id   6ce9cce06ed6a2c5ad3c8d0aa261d565
#
_cell.length_a   1.000
_cell.length_b   1.000
_cell.length_c   1.000
_cell.angle_alpha   90.00
_cell.angle_beta   90.00
_cell.angle_gamma   90.00
#
_symmetry.space_group_name_H-M   'P 1'
#
loop_
_entity.id
_entity.type
_entity.pdbx_description
1 polymer ?
#
loop_
_entity_poly.entity_id
_entity_poly.type
_entity_poly.pdbx_seq_one_letter_code
_entity_poly.pdbx_strand_id
1 'polypeptide(L)'
;TDGSECALQVEGVGEGAVFGGTDWEDDAGVLKYVVVKYAGYEIAPDNELNGITFGGVGSGTTVDYIQVHSNADDGVEFFGGAVNAKHLVLTGNKDDSVDWDNGFKGMLQHVYIEHANNSGEANRAIEADNDGSNPSKEPQSNPIISNMTIIGNNFDTADKDSEGIYLREGTAAKIFNTVITGPSEMGECLEFESGVTVDNANSDKIVMQNVIMACEGENFKDATDFDLQAWFSAESSNSISSSILIGESGIPDTNSPLITANAGQDVANTQNAFFDSVNYIGALNGTTDWRQGWAFGFGGGEVTATAASEAEGCPTGTTSITPADGSTTTCQITGAIT
;
A
#
# COMPACT_ATOMS: atom_id res chain seq x y z
N THR A 1 -11.35 23.48 -17.77
CA THR A 1 -11.75 23.58 -16.36
C THR A 1 -11.16 24.86 -15.79
N ASP A 2 -11.91 25.64 -15.04
CA ASP A 2 -11.49 26.94 -14.50
C ASP A 2 -10.60 26.81 -13.24
N GLY A 3 -10.13 25.63 -12.92
CA GLY A 3 -9.29 25.29 -11.76
C GLY A 3 -10.04 25.08 -10.45
N SER A 4 -11.33 25.38 -10.40
CA SER A 4 -12.13 25.19 -9.18
C SER A 4 -12.55 23.72 -8.97
N GLU A 5 -12.56 22.93 -10.04
CA GLU A 5 -12.92 21.50 -9.99
C GLU A 5 -11.73 20.58 -9.69
N CYS A 6 -10.52 21.13 -9.56
CA CYS A 6 -9.31 20.37 -9.25
C CYS A 6 -8.82 20.61 -7.83
N ALA A 7 -9.66 21.09 -6.95
CA ALA A 7 -9.35 21.32 -5.54
C ALA A 7 -10.25 20.44 -4.68
N LEU A 8 -9.65 19.41 -4.08
CA LEU A 8 -10.28 18.51 -3.12
C LEU A 8 -9.73 18.80 -1.72
N GLN A 9 -10.42 18.35 -0.70
CA GLN A 9 -9.99 18.50 0.68
C GLN A 9 -9.49 17.13 1.19
N VAL A 10 -8.36 17.14 1.89
CA VAL A 10 -7.86 15.96 2.58
C VAL A 10 -8.81 15.61 3.72
N GLU A 11 -9.14 14.35 3.85
CA GLU A 11 -9.89 13.79 4.97
C GLU A 11 -9.20 14.10 6.30
N GLY A 12 -9.95 14.15 7.39
CA GLY A 12 -9.41 14.39 8.71
C GLY A 12 -8.95 15.80 8.99
N VAL A 13 -8.76 16.65 8.00
CA VAL A 13 -8.20 17.99 8.17
C VAL A 13 -9.26 19.06 7.84
N GLY A 14 -9.45 20.00 8.76
CA GLY A 14 -10.40 21.10 8.59
C GLY A 14 -10.09 22.04 7.43
N GLU A 15 -10.84 23.13 7.31
CA GLU A 15 -10.67 24.12 6.25
C GLU A 15 -9.20 24.51 6.04
N GLY A 16 -8.70 24.39 4.81
CA GLY A 16 -7.35 24.78 4.40
C GLY A 16 -6.42 23.66 3.94
N ALA A 17 -6.76 22.41 4.16
CA ALA A 17 -6.02 21.27 3.61
C ALA A 17 -6.55 20.88 2.23
N VAL A 18 -6.37 21.76 1.26
CA VAL A 18 -6.85 21.59 -0.11
C VAL A 18 -5.70 21.10 -0.98
N PHE A 19 -5.96 20.07 -1.76
CA PHE A 19 -5.02 19.54 -2.74
C PHE A 19 -5.62 19.54 -4.15
N GLY A 20 -4.80 19.31 -5.15
CA GLY A 20 -5.23 19.24 -6.55
C GLY A 20 -4.27 19.96 -7.47
N GLY A 21 -4.68 20.12 -8.70
CA GLY A 21 -3.87 20.76 -9.74
C GLY A 21 -4.09 20.12 -11.10
N THR A 22 -3.27 20.49 -12.06
CA THR A 22 -3.36 20.00 -13.45
C THR A 22 -2.05 19.42 -13.97
N ASP A 23 -0.98 19.49 -13.19
CA ASP A 23 0.33 18.96 -13.55
C ASP A 23 0.52 17.56 -12.94
N TRP A 24 0.35 16.54 -13.76
CA TRP A 24 0.53 15.15 -13.38
C TRP A 24 2.00 14.75 -13.17
N GLU A 25 2.93 15.57 -13.60
CA GLU A 25 4.37 15.36 -13.49
C GLU A 25 5.00 16.24 -12.40
N ASP A 26 4.19 16.91 -11.59
CA ASP A 26 4.67 17.75 -10.49
C ASP A 26 5.68 17.01 -9.59
N ASP A 27 6.70 17.75 -9.15
CA ASP A 27 7.77 17.24 -8.28
C ASP A 27 7.74 17.97 -6.93
N ALA A 28 7.15 17.33 -5.92
CA ALA A 28 7.16 17.81 -4.54
C ALA A 28 8.46 17.46 -3.78
N GLY A 29 9.42 16.81 -4.43
CA GLY A 29 10.72 16.47 -3.86
C GLY A 29 10.95 14.99 -3.62
N VAL A 30 11.69 14.67 -2.57
CA VAL A 30 12.12 13.29 -2.27
C VAL A 30 11.73 12.88 -0.87
N LEU A 31 10.92 11.83 -0.76
CA LEU A 31 10.58 11.15 0.49
C LEU A 31 11.23 9.76 0.47
N LYS A 32 12.28 9.57 1.26
CA LYS A 32 13.03 8.32 1.25
C LYS A 32 13.58 7.95 2.63
N TYR A 33 13.51 6.65 2.97
CA TYR A 33 13.91 6.11 4.27
C TYR A 33 13.18 6.78 5.44
N VAL A 34 11.87 6.92 5.30
CA VAL A 34 10.98 7.49 6.33
C VAL A 34 10.21 6.38 7.02
N VAL A 35 10.21 6.42 8.35
CA VAL A 35 9.45 5.50 9.20
C VAL A 35 8.48 6.31 10.06
N VAL A 36 7.18 6.13 9.82
CA VAL A 36 6.09 6.66 10.65
C VAL A 36 5.60 5.55 11.57
N LYS A 37 5.47 5.83 12.86
CA LYS A 37 5.01 4.82 13.82
C LYS A 37 4.02 5.40 14.82
N TYR A 38 2.97 4.61 15.11
CA TYR A 38 2.01 4.91 16.17
C TYR A 38 1.35 6.27 16.00
N ALA A 39 1.11 6.65 14.77
CA ALA A 39 0.36 7.85 14.40
C ALA A 39 -1.14 7.51 14.27
N GLY A 40 -1.92 8.35 13.61
CA GLY A 40 -3.35 8.15 13.43
C GLY A 40 -4.16 8.79 14.54
N TYR A 41 -4.05 10.11 14.71
CA TYR A 41 -4.82 10.83 15.71
C TYR A 41 -6.28 11.03 15.24
N GLU A 42 -7.24 10.52 16.00
CA GLU A 42 -8.66 10.77 15.80
C GLU A 42 -8.97 12.25 16.10
N ILE A 43 -9.28 13.00 15.06
CA ILE A 43 -9.64 14.44 15.14
C ILE A 43 -11.09 14.58 15.59
N ALA A 44 -11.95 13.70 15.08
CA ALA A 44 -13.38 13.58 15.42
C ALA A 44 -13.80 12.12 15.22
N PRO A 45 -14.93 11.65 15.76
CA PRO A 45 -15.42 10.30 15.51
C PRO A 45 -15.47 10.00 14.00
N ASP A 46 -14.89 8.87 13.60
CA ASP A 46 -14.75 8.40 12.22
C ASP A 46 -13.99 9.41 11.32
N ASN A 47 -12.96 10.05 11.86
CA ASN A 47 -12.17 11.05 11.15
C ASN A 47 -10.75 11.12 11.76
N GLU A 48 -9.91 10.22 11.38
CA GLU A 48 -8.55 10.02 11.83
C GLU A 48 -7.55 10.57 10.81
N LEU A 49 -6.28 10.51 11.16
CA LEU A 49 -5.19 10.86 10.26
C LEU A 49 -4.48 9.62 9.77
N ASN A 50 -4.31 9.52 8.48
CA ASN A 50 -3.47 8.50 7.86
C ASN A 50 -2.01 8.59 8.32
N GLY A 51 -1.27 7.51 8.18
CA GLY A 51 0.16 7.51 8.40
C GLY A 51 0.89 8.47 7.46
N ILE A 52 0.59 8.38 6.18
CA ILE A 52 1.04 9.32 5.15
C ILE A 52 -0.09 9.52 4.13
N THR A 53 -0.48 10.77 3.90
CA THR A 53 -1.45 11.16 2.88
C THR A 53 -0.76 11.80 1.67
N PHE A 54 -1.04 11.30 0.47
CA PHE A 54 -0.58 11.85 -0.80
C PHE A 54 -1.74 12.54 -1.54
N GLY A 55 -1.94 13.84 -1.30
CA GLY A 55 -3.02 14.61 -1.94
C GLY A 55 -2.62 15.18 -3.30
N GLY A 56 -3.03 14.55 -4.40
CA GLY A 56 -2.80 15.02 -5.76
C GLY A 56 -1.34 15.08 -6.18
N VAL A 57 -0.46 14.30 -5.56
CA VAL A 57 1.00 14.36 -5.79
C VAL A 57 1.36 13.81 -7.18
N GLY A 58 2.21 14.54 -7.90
CA GLY A 58 2.61 14.20 -9.26
C GLY A 58 3.71 13.16 -9.37
N SER A 59 3.89 12.61 -10.58
CA SER A 59 4.83 11.51 -10.86
C SER A 59 6.31 11.91 -10.82
N GLY A 60 6.63 13.20 -10.79
CA GLY A 60 8.00 13.69 -10.61
C GLY A 60 8.53 13.50 -9.18
N THR A 61 7.62 13.34 -8.22
CA THR A 61 7.98 13.13 -6.81
C THR A 61 8.56 11.74 -6.59
N THR A 62 9.67 11.67 -5.85
CA THR A 62 10.32 10.41 -5.49
C THR A 62 9.84 9.92 -4.14
N VAL A 63 9.25 8.72 -4.11
CA VAL A 63 8.84 8.02 -2.86
C VAL A 63 9.47 6.63 -2.86
N ASP A 64 10.35 6.36 -1.88
CA ASP A 64 11.08 5.10 -1.86
C ASP A 64 11.54 4.75 -0.43
N TYR A 65 11.46 3.48 -0.03
CA TYR A 65 11.80 3.01 1.31
C TYR A 65 11.02 3.72 2.41
N ILE A 66 9.70 3.53 2.39
CA ILE A 66 8.77 4.12 3.36
C ILE A 66 8.19 3.01 4.23
N GLN A 67 8.13 3.26 5.52
CA GLN A 67 7.39 2.41 6.44
C GLN A 67 6.34 3.20 7.20
N VAL A 68 5.13 2.61 7.30
CA VAL A 68 4.13 3.00 8.29
C VAL A 68 3.85 1.80 9.18
N HIS A 69 3.98 2.00 10.49
CA HIS A 69 3.85 0.93 11.48
C HIS A 69 2.86 1.30 12.58
N SER A 70 1.83 0.48 12.74
CA SER A 70 0.80 0.61 13.79
C SER A 70 0.16 2.00 13.81
N ASN A 71 -0.25 2.48 12.63
CA ASN A 71 -1.11 3.66 12.53
C ASN A 71 -2.51 3.31 13.05
N ALA A 72 -3.23 4.27 13.61
CA ALA A 72 -4.59 4.04 14.12
C ALA A 72 -5.65 4.10 13.02
N ASP A 73 -5.27 4.58 11.87
CA ASP A 73 -6.01 4.70 10.63
C ASP A 73 -5.16 4.08 9.50
N ASP A 74 -5.30 4.52 8.25
CA ASP A 74 -4.58 3.97 7.12
C ASP A 74 -3.06 4.08 7.23
N GLY A 75 -2.38 3.16 6.56
CA GLY A 75 -0.95 3.23 6.39
C GLY A 75 -0.56 4.36 5.45
N VAL A 76 -0.94 4.25 4.21
CA VAL A 76 -0.75 5.28 3.17
C VAL A 76 -2.03 5.44 2.37
N GLU A 77 -2.46 6.67 2.16
CA GLU A 77 -3.62 6.98 1.33
C GLU A 77 -3.26 7.93 0.19
N PHE A 78 -3.81 7.64 -1.01
CA PHE A 78 -3.56 8.38 -2.23
C PHE A 78 -4.85 9.04 -2.74
N PHE A 79 -5.05 10.30 -2.44
CA PHE A 79 -6.14 11.11 -2.99
C PHE A 79 -5.79 11.61 -4.39
N GLY A 80 -6.11 10.84 -5.42
CA GLY A 80 -5.78 11.18 -6.79
C GLY A 80 -4.29 11.30 -7.07
N GLY A 81 -3.91 12.05 -8.10
CA GLY A 81 -2.52 12.22 -8.49
C GLY A 81 -1.90 11.04 -9.21
N ALA A 82 -0.58 11.06 -9.35
CA ALA A 82 0.18 10.05 -10.11
C ALA A 82 1.54 9.71 -9.47
N VAL A 83 1.69 9.95 -8.18
CA VAL A 83 2.94 9.65 -7.48
C VAL A 83 3.26 8.16 -7.56
N ASN A 84 4.54 7.86 -7.78
CA ASN A 84 5.03 6.49 -7.84
C ASN A 84 5.84 6.17 -6.59
N ALA A 85 5.66 4.96 -6.03
CA ALA A 85 6.39 4.56 -4.84
C ALA A 85 6.98 3.15 -4.95
N LYS A 86 8.19 2.97 -4.39
CA LYS A 86 8.82 1.67 -4.24
C LYS A 86 9.16 1.39 -2.78
N HIS A 87 9.30 0.09 -2.45
CA HIS A 87 9.75 -0.39 -1.15
C HIS A 87 8.90 0.16 0.00
N LEU A 88 7.60 -0.14 -0.04
CA LEU A 88 6.66 0.18 1.04
C LEU A 88 6.60 -0.97 2.05
N VAL A 89 6.69 -0.65 3.34
CA VAL A 89 6.53 -1.59 4.46
C VAL A 89 5.38 -1.10 5.33
N LEU A 90 4.25 -1.77 5.26
CA LEU A 90 3.02 -1.36 5.95
C LEU A 90 2.64 -2.45 6.94
N THR A 91 2.78 -2.17 8.23
CA THR A 91 2.68 -3.21 9.26
C THR A 91 1.80 -2.79 10.41
N GLY A 92 0.77 -3.60 10.69
CA GLY A 92 -0.08 -3.44 11.86
C GLY A 92 -0.92 -2.17 11.89
N ASN A 93 -1.23 -1.59 10.75
CA ASN A 93 -2.17 -0.47 10.65
C ASN A 93 -3.58 -0.97 10.99
N LYS A 94 -4.41 -0.11 11.56
CA LYS A 94 -5.68 -0.54 12.16
C LYS A 94 -6.87 -0.36 11.24
N ASP A 95 -6.77 0.50 10.26
CA ASP A 95 -7.66 0.53 9.12
C ASP A 95 -6.95 -0.05 7.91
N ASP A 96 -6.98 0.56 6.77
CA ASP A 96 -6.38 -0.01 5.58
C ASP A 96 -4.87 0.19 5.53
N SER A 97 -4.14 -0.68 4.87
CA SER A 97 -2.69 -0.49 4.74
C SER A 97 -2.34 0.42 3.55
N VAL A 98 -3.05 0.26 2.45
CA VAL A 98 -3.02 1.14 1.28
C VAL A 98 -4.44 1.49 0.90
N ASP A 99 -4.77 2.76 0.86
CA ASP A 99 -6.01 3.26 0.29
C ASP A 99 -5.76 4.18 -0.90
N TRP A 100 -6.69 4.23 -1.83
CA TRP A 100 -6.70 5.23 -2.89
C TRP A 100 -8.10 5.56 -3.37
N ASP A 101 -8.27 6.81 -3.75
CA ASP A 101 -9.50 7.34 -4.30
C ASP A 101 -9.24 8.43 -5.37
N ASN A 102 -10.31 9.14 -5.76
CA ASN A 102 -10.30 10.42 -6.51
C ASN A 102 -9.42 10.41 -7.77
N GLY A 103 -9.29 9.27 -8.45
CA GLY A 103 -8.58 9.17 -9.72
C GLY A 103 -7.08 8.97 -9.60
N PHE A 104 -6.60 8.27 -8.58
CA PHE A 104 -5.20 7.90 -8.42
C PHE A 104 -4.70 7.04 -9.58
N LYS A 105 -3.54 7.40 -10.14
CA LYS A 105 -2.92 6.72 -11.32
C LYS A 105 -1.44 6.41 -11.12
N GLY A 106 -0.97 6.33 -9.89
CA GLY A 106 0.41 6.03 -9.59
C GLY A 106 0.81 4.57 -9.84
N MET A 107 2.09 4.31 -9.65
CA MET A 107 2.66 2.98 -9.76
C MET A 107 3.34 2.60 -8.45
N LEU A 108 3.07 1.37 -7.97
CA LEU A 108 3.64 0.84 -6.73
C LEU A 108 4.41 -0.44 -7.02
N GLN A 109 5.62 -0.58 -6.45
CA GLN A 109 6.38 -1.82 -6.55
C GLN A 109 7.12 -2.14 -5.26
N HIS A 110 7.26 -3.44 -4.96
CA HIS A 110 7.85 -3.95 -3.72
C HIS A 110 7.08 -3.46 -2.49
N VAL A 111 5.80 -3.85 -2.41
CA VAL A 111 4.90 -3.51 -1.32
C VAL A 111 4.76 -4.70 -0.38
N TYR A 112 5.17 -4.52 0.87
CA TYR A 112 5.00 -5.51 1.93
C TYR A 112 3.97 -5.04 2.93
N ILE A 113 2.90 -5.79 3.05
CA ILE A 113 1.81 -5.53 3.99
C ILE A 113 1.71 -6.73 4.95
N GLU A 114 1.69 -6.45 6.25
CA GLU A 114 1.46 -7.44 7.30
C GLU A 114 0.53 -6.85 8.36
N HIS A 115 -0.65 -7.40 8.48
CA HIS A 115 -1.56 -7.06 9.57
C HIS A 115 -0.96 -7.55 10.90
N ALA A 116 -1.23 -6.83 11.99
CA ALA A 116 -0.62 -7.14 13.27
C ALA A 116 -0.95 -8.58 13.72
N ASN A 117 0.05 -9.30 14.21
CA ASN A 117 -0.15 -10.64 14.73
C ASN A 117 -1.07 -10.65 15.96
N ASN A 118 -1.73 -11.78 16.20
CA ASN A 118 -2.52 -12.08 17.40
C ASN A 118 -3.77 -11.18 17.59
N SER A 119 -4.65 -11.15 16.62
CA SER A 119 -5.90 -10.38 16.68
C SER A 119 -5.71 -8.88 16.93
N GLY A 120 -4.58 -8.33 16.51
CA GLY A 120 -4.41 -6.88 16.40
C GLY A 120 -5.45 -6.34 15.42
N GLU A 121 -6.02 -5.20 15.73
CA GLU A 121 -7.00 -4.53 14.87
C GLU A 121 -6.43 -4.34 13.46
N ALA A 122 -7.23 -4.62 12.45
CA ALA A 122 -6.91 -4.47 11.04
C ALA A 122 -8.22 -4.35 10.25
N ASN A 123 -8.15 -3.75 9.10
CA ASN A 123 -9.22 -3.78 8.10
C ASN A 123 -8.63 -4.37 6.81
N ARG A 124 -8.58 -3.67 5.73
CA ARG A 124 -8.11 -4.23 4.46
C ARG A 124 -6.61 -4.00 4.26
N ALA A 125 -5.98 -4.90 3.57
CA ALA A 125 -4.62 -4.61 3.09
C ALA A 125 -4.65 -3.53 1.98
N ILE A 126 -5.68 -3.57 1.14
CA ILE A 126 -5.99 -2.53 0.17
C ILE A 126 -7.49 -2.25 0.16
N GLU A 127 -7.89 -1.01 0.41
CA GLU A 127 -9.16 -0.45 -0.02
C GLU A 127 -8.93 0.38 -1.29
N ALA A 128 -9.84 0.30 -2.26
CA ALA A 128 -9.56 0.79 -3.59
C ALA A 128 -10.77 1.44 -4.24
N ASP A 129 -10.77 2.76 -4.28
CA ASP A 129 -11.93 3.54 -4.70
C ASP A 129 -11.66 4.41 -5.93
N ASN A 130 -12.74 4.84 -6.56
CA ASN A 130 -12.72 5.94 -7.51
C ASN A 130 -13.47 7.16 -6.97
N ASP A 131 -14.77 7.04 -6.73
CA ASP A 131 -15.59 8.10 -6.12
C ASP A 131 -16.95 7.53 -5.72
N GLY A 132 -17.23 7.46 -4.41
CA GLY A 132 -18.47 6.89 -3.87
C GLY A 132 -19.74 7.60 -4.30
N SER A 133 -19.66 8.87 -4.62
CA SER A 133 -20.82 9.63 -5.12
C SER A 133 -21.02 9.50 -6.62
N ASN A 134 -19.97 9.19 -7.38
CA ASN A 134 -19.99 9.04 -8.83
C ASN A 134 -18.93 8.02 -9.28
N PRO A 135 -19.21 6.70 -9.19
CA PRO A 135 -18.25 5.64 -9.53
C PRO A 135 -17.69 5.70 -10.97
N SER A 136 -18.32 6.44 -11.86
CA SER A 136 -17.84 6.66 -13.24
C SER A 136 -17.12 8.00 -13.43
N LYS A 137 -16.75 8.69 -12.35
CA LYS A 137 -16.06 9.97 -12.41
C LYS A 137 -14.69 9.84 -13.08
N GLU A 138 -14.36 10.85 -13.89
CA GLU A 138 -13.04 10.98 -14.50
C GLU A 138 -12.24 12.14 -13.87
N PRO A 139 -10.94 11.98 -13.67
CA PRO A 139 -10.13 10.81 -14.02
C PRO A 139 -10.46 9.61 -13.15
N GLN A 140 -10.59 8.42 -13.75
CA GLN A 140 -10.83 7.18 -13.04
C GLN A 140 -9.55 6.70 -12.35
N SER A 141 -9.63 6.23 -11.10
CA SER A 141 -8.54 5.56 -10.41
C SER A 141 -8.12 4.31 -11.19
N ASN A 142 -6.82 4.19 -11.48
CA ASN A 142 -6.27 3.09 -12.24
C ASN A 142 -4.75 2.92 -11.97
N PRO A 143 -4.35 2.65 -10.73
CA PRO A 143 -2.96 2.42 -10.41
C PRO A 143 -2.43 1.11 -11.01
N ILE A 144 -1.10 1.01 -11.07
CA ILE A 144 -0.42 -0.24 -11.44
C ILE A 144 0.45 -0.69 -10.27
N ILE A 145 0.20 -1.90 -9.77
CA ILE A 145 0.92 -2.47 -8.62
C ILE A 145 1.63 -3.73 -9.05
N SER A 146 2.86 -3.92 -8.61
CA SER A 146 3.62 -5.14 -8.85
C SER A 146 4.47 -5.54 -7.66
N ASN A 147 4.72 -6.83 -7.50
CA ASN A 147 5.56 -7.37 -6.44
C ASN A 147 5.08 -6.99 -5.04
N MET A 148 3.86 -7.40 -4.74
CA MET A 148 3.22 -7.18 -3.45
C MET A 148 3.06 -8.48 -2.67
N THR A 149 3.32 -8.42 -1.37
CA THR A 149 3.02 -9.48 -0.41
C THR A 149 2.05 -8.95 0.62
N ILE A 150 0.92 -9.64 0.79
CA ILE A 150 -0.09 -9.35 1.81
C ILE A 150 -0.16 -10.55 2.74
N ILE A 151 -0.01 -10.28 4.04
CA ILE A 151 -0.17 -11.26 5.13
C ILE A 151 -1.23 -10.74 6.09
N GLY A 152 -2.41 -11.35 6.04
CA GLY A 152 -3.51 -11.04 6.93
C GLY A 152 -3.35 -11.70 8.31
N ASN A 153 -4.24 -11.33 9.24
CA ASN A 153 -4.30 -11.91 10.58
C ASN A 153 -5.69 -12.51 10.88
N ASN A 154 -5.95 -12.87 12.11
CA ASN A 154 -7.21 -13.46 12.57
C ASN A 154 -8.14 -12.44 13.26
N PHE A 155 -8.00 -11.16 12.97
CA PHE A 155 -8.91 -10.15 13.49
C PHE A 155 -10.23 -10.20 12.71
N ASP A 156 -11.32 -10.34 13.45
CA ASP A 156 -12.68 -10.44 12.90
C ASP A 156 -13.66 -9.83 13.91
N THR A 157 -14.39 -8.82 13.50
CA THR A 157 -15.49 -8.20 14.24
C THR A 157 -16.70 -7.99 13.31
N ALA A 158 -17.80 -7.47 13.87
CA ALA A 158 -19.00 -7.19 13.07
C ALA A 158 -18.79 -6.06 12.03
N ASP A 159 -17.82 -5.20 12.26
CA ASP A 159 -17.61 -3.97 11.47
C ASP A 159 -16.27 -3.95 10.74
N LYS A 160 -15.29 -4.71 11.21
CA LYS A 160 -13.94 -4.81 10.63
C LYS A 160 -13.41 -6.23 10.77
N ASP A 161 -12.74 -6.70 9.75
CA ASP A 161 -11.97 -7.92 9.73
C ASP A 161 -10.71 -7.77 8.87
N SER A 162 -9.73 -8.65 9.09
CA SER A 162 -8.54 -8.66 8.27
C SER A 162 -8.86 -9.20 6.89
N GLU A 163 -8.84 -8.35 5.88
CA GLU A 163 -9.09 -8.70 4.48
C GLU A 163 -7.87 -8.45 3.58
N GLY A 164 -7.90 -8.99 2.38
CA GLY A 164 -6.89 -8.76 1.36
C GLY A 164 -7.13 -7.47 0.57
N ILE A 165 -7.72 -7.60 -0.60
CA ILE A 165 -7.95 -6.48 -1.53
C ILE A 165 -9.44 -6.31 -1.75
N TYR A 166 -9.96 -5.12 -1.51
CA TYR A 166 -11.31 -4.73 -1.83
C TYR A 166 -11.33 -3.64 -2.90
N LEU A 167 -11.85 -3.95 -4.09
CA LEU A 167 -12.02 -3.01 -5.18
C LEU A 167 -13.47 -2.55 -5.24
N ARG A 168 -13.72 -1.26 -5.08
CA ARG A 168 -15.06 -0.70 -5.00
C ARG A 168 -15.20 0.64 -5.71
N GLU A 169 -16.38 1.23 -5.64
CA GLU A 169 -16.72 2.59 -6.09
C GLU A 169 -16.23 2.95 -7.49
N GLY A 170 -16.16 1.93 -8.38
CA GLY A 170 -15.80 2.14 -9.78
C GLY A 170 -14.31 2.31 -10.05
N THR A 171 -13.44 1.89 -9.13
CA THR A 171 -12.00 1.85 -9.40
C THR A 171 -11.67 0.93 -10.58
N ALA A 172 -10.55 1.22 -11.24
CA ALA A 172 -9.80 0.28 -12.04
C ALA A 172 -8.45 0.04 -11.38
N ALA A 173 -7.76 -1.05 -11.73
CA ALA A 173 -6.42 -1.34 -11.23
C ALA A 173 -5.74 -2.40 -12.07
N LYS A 174 -4.39 -2.39 -12.11
CA LYS A 174 -3.59 -3.48 -12.66
C LYS A 174 -2.66 -4.02 -11.59
N ILE A 175 -2.83 -5.28 -11.24
CA ILE A 175 -2.12 -5.94 -10.15
C ILE A 175 -1.34 -7.13 -10.69
N PHE A 176 -0.03 -7.12 -10.47
CA PHE A 176 0.90 -8.10 -10.99
C PHE A 176 1.78 -8.70 -9.90
N ASN A 177 2.23 -9.95 -10.09
CA ASN A 177 3.24 -10.58 -9.24
C ASN A 177 2.94 -10.44 -7.73
N THR A 178 1.71 -10.71 -7.33
CA THR A 178 1.21 -10.47 -5.97
C THR A 178 0.87 -11.79 -5.29
N VAL A 179 1.17 -11.89 -4.00
CA VAL A 179 0.72 -12.98 -3.14
C VAL A 179 -0.10 -12.45 -1.98
N ILE A 180 -1.23 -13.08 -1.72
CA ILE A 180 -2.14 -12.78 -0.61
C ILE A 180 -2.29 -14.06 0.21
N THR A 181 -2.08 -13.96 1.52
CA THR A 181 -2.20 -15.08 2.46
C THR A 181 -2.70 -14.62 3.81
N GLY A 182 -3.31 -15.51 4.54
CA GLY A 182 -3.75 -15.27 5.91
C GLY A 182 -4.36 -16.52 6.53
N PRO A 183 -4.60 -16.52 7.87
CA PRO A 183 -5.20 -17.64 8.59
C PRO A 183 -6.68 -17.83 8.21
N SER A 184 -7.28 -18.92 8.72
CA SER A 184 -8.67 -19.30 8.43
C SER A 184 -9.72 -18.29 8.92
N GLU A 185 -9.37 -17.48 9.86
CA GLU A 185 -10.22 -16.42 10.43
C GLU A 185 -10.08 -15.08 9.71
N MET A 186 -9.11 -14.96 8.81
CA MET A 186 -9.05 -13.82 7.90
C MET A 186 -10.30 -13.82 7.01
N GLY A 187 -10.85 -12.65 6.75
CA GLY A 187 -11.87 -12.46 5.73
C GLY A 187 -11.37 -12.83 4.33
N GLU A 188 -11.89 -12.23 3.33
CA GLU A 188 -11.59 -12.63 1.95
C GLU A 188 -10.21 -12.15 1.49
N CYS A 189 -9.55 -12.94 0.63
CA CYS A 189 -8.37 -12.49 -0.10
C CYS A 189 -8.69 -11.38 -1.12
N LEU A 190 -9.84 -11.46 -1.76
CA LEU A 190 -10.28 -10.53 -2.81
C LEU A 190 -11.79 -10.35 -2.79
N GLU A 191 -12.21 -9.10 -2.76
CA GLU A 191 -13.60 -8.68 -2.88
C GLU A 191 -13.76 -7.64 -3.98
N PHE A 192 -14.87 -7.70 -4.70
CA PHE A 192 -15.31 -6.66 -5.63
C PHE A 192 -16.68 -6.14 -5.24
N GLU A 193 -16.82 -4.81 -5.23
CA GLU A 193 -18.14 -4.20 -5.19
C GLU A 193 -18.88 -4.37 -6.54
N SER A 194 -20.19 -4.44 -6.47
CA SER A 194 -21.06 -4.53 -7.66
C SER A 194 -21.07 -3.22 -8.47
N GLY A 195 -21.67 -3.27 -9.64
CA GLY A 195 -21.88 -2.09 -10.49
C GLY A 195 -20.66 -1.73 -11.33
N VAL A 196 -20.20 -0.48 -11.27
CA VAL A 196 -19.14 0.04 -12.16
C VAL A 196 -17.83 -0.71 -11.97
N THR A 197 -17.50 -1.18 -10.76
CA THR A 197 -16.30 -1.98 -10.50
C THR A 197 -16.34 -3.30 -11.27
N VAL A 198 -17.47 -4.01 -11.25
CA VAL A 198 -17.68 -5.23 -12.07
C VAL A 198 -17.64 -4.92 -13.56
N ASP A 199 -18.21 -3.81 -14.00
CA ASP A 199 -18.14 -3.39 -15.41
C ASP A 199 -16.69 -3.13 -15.85
N ASN A 200 -15.85 -2.61 -14.95
CA ASN A 200 -14.42 -2.42 -15.18
C ASN A 200 -13.67 -3.76 -15.29
N ALA A 201 -14.02 -4.74 -14.46
CA ALA A 201 -13.46 -6.08 -14.58
C ALA A 201 -13.85 -6.75 -15.91
N ASN A 202 -15.11 -6.64 -16.32
CA ASN A 202 -15.63 -7.20 -17.59
C ASN A 202 -15.07 -6.50 -18.84
N SER A 203 -14.51 -5.30 -18.70
CA SER A 203 -13.92 -4.51 -19.80
C SER A 203 -12.40 -4.42 -19.78
N ASP A 204 -11.72 -5.31 -19.06
CA ASP A 204 -10.27 -5.39 -18.94
C ASP A 204 -9.61 -4.12 -18.36
N LYS A 205 -10.36 -3.31 -17.63
CA LYS A 205 -9.81 -2.18 -16.88
C LYS A 205 -9.24 -2.62 -15.53
N ILE A 206 -9.79 -3.69 -14.92
CA ILE A 206 -9.18 -4.40 -13.83
C ILE A 206 -8.44 -5.60 -14.40
N VAL A 207 -7.15 -5.69 -14.11
CA VAL A 207 -6.26 -6.77 -14.58
C VAL A 207 -5.49 -7.34 -13.41
N MET A 208 -5.53 -8.65 -13.25
CA MET A 208 -4.70 -9.40 -12.31
C MET A 208 -3.92 -10.48 -13.05
N GLN A 209 -2.59 -10.47 -12.95
CA GLN A 209 -1.73 -11.48 -13.59
C GLN A 209 -0.58 -11.88 -12.66
N ASN A 210 -0.27 -13.17 -12.61
CA ASN A 210 0.67 -13.75 -11.65
C ASN A 210 0.28 -13.44 -10.19
N VAL A 211 -0.97 -13.55 -9.87
CA VAL A 211 -1.48 -13.38 -8.51
C VAL A 211 -1.73 -14.75 -7.89
N ILE A 212 -1.19 -14.97 -6.70
CA ILE A 212 -1.39 -16.21 -5.92
C ILE A 212 -2.20 -15.87 -4.68
N MET A 213 -3.36 -16.49 -4.55
CA MET A 213 -4.17 -16.44 -3.33
C MET A 213 -3.98 -17.69 -2.52
N ALA A 214 -3.68 -17.52 -1.25
CA ALA A 214 -3.38 -18.58 -0.30
C ALA A 214 -4.01 -18.29 1.08
N CYS A 215 -5.21 -17.71 1.11
CA CYS A 215 -5.95 -17.55 2.35
C CYS A 215 -6.52 -18.89 2.80
N GLU A 216 -6.34 -19.22 4.09
CA GLU A 216 -6.85 -20.47 4.64
C GLU A 216 -8.37 -20.45 4.83
N GLY A 217 -8.98 -19.25 4.92
CA GLY A 217 -10.41 -19.01 4.93
C GLY A 217 -10.99 -18.90 3.52
N GLU A 218 -11.70 -17.82 3.27
CA GLU A 218 -12.29 -17.55 1.94
C GLU A 218 -11.31 -16.78 1.05
N ASN A 219 -11.20 -17.19 -0.21
CA ASN A 219 -10.35 -16.47 -1.15
C ASN A 219 -11.11 -15.35 -1.87
N PHE A 220 -12.42 -15.48 -1.99
CA PHE A 220 -13.22 -14.55 -2.77
C PHE A 220 -14.55 -14.24 -2.10
N LYS A 221 -14.98 -13.00 -2.22
CA LYS A 221 -16.34 -12.56 -1.95
C LYS A 221 -16.94 -12.00 -3.23
N ASP A 222 -17.94 -12.70 -3.73
CA ASP A 222 -18.59 -12.40 -5.00
C ASP A 222 -19.40 -11.10 -4.92
N ALA A 223 -19.25 -10.26 -5.93
CA ALA A 223 -20.19 -9.18 -6.18
C ALA A 223 -21.54 -9.75 -6.69
N THR A 224 -22.59 -8.96 -6.60
CA THR A 224 -23.92 -9.36 -7.09
C THR A 224 -23.86 -9.73 -8.58
N ASP A 225 -24.32 -10.93 -8.90
CA ASP A 225 -24.36 -11.48 -10.27
C ASP A 225 -22.98 -11.58 -10.97
N PHE A 226 -21.89 -11.67 -10.19
CA PHE A 226 -20.52 -11.78 -10.71
C PHE A 226 -19.74 -12.86 -9.97
N ASP A 227 -19.30 -13.89 -10.68
CA ASP A 227 -18.46 -14.99 -10.18
C ASP A 227 -16.99 -14.55 -10.21
N LEU A 228 -16.52 -13.99 -9.10
CA LEU A 228 -15.18 -13.44 -8.97
C LEU A 228 -14.10 -14.52 -9.10
N GLN A 229 -14.36 -15.72 -8.58
CA GLN A 229 -13.43 -16.84 -8.72
C GLN A 229 -13.28 -17.28 -10.18
N ALA A 230 -14.37 -17.35 -10.92
CA ALA A 230 -14.32 -17.69 -12.34
C ALA A 230 -13.58 -16.62 -13.16
N TRP A 231 -13.81 -15.34 -12.88
CA TRP A 231 -13.11 -14.23 -13.49
C TRP A 231 -11.59 -14.28 -13.20
N PHE A 232 -11.20 -14.45 -11.94
CA PHE A 232 -9.82 -14.55 -11.53
C PHE A 232 -9.08 -15.73 -12.17
N SER A 233 -9.74 -16.88 -12.22
CA SER A 233 -9.18 -18.14 -12.75
C SER A 233 -9.15 -18.19 -14.28
N ALA A 234 -9.81 -17.28 -14.97
CA ALA A 234 -9.74 -17.17 -16.42
C ALA A 234 -8.34 -16.70 -16.89
N GLU A 235 -7.63 -15.96 -16.06
CA GLU A 235 -6.22 -15.64 -16.32
C GLU A 235 -5.32 -16.80 -15.84
N SER A 236 -4.69 -17.48 -16.78
CA SER A 236 -3.97 -18.74 -16.55
C SER A 236 -2.68 -18.59 -15.70
N SER A 237 -2.19 -17.38 -15.52
CA SER A 237 -1.04 -17.07 -14.67
C SER A 237 -1.42 -16.89 -13.19
N ASN A 238 -2.71 -16.74 -12.90
CA ASN A 238 -3.23 -16.66 -11.53
C ASN A 238 -3.44 -18.06 -10.95
N SER A 239 -3.34 -18.18 -9.63
CA SER A 239 -3.57 -19.45 -8.95
C SER A 239 -4.10 -19.29 -7.53
N ILE A 240 -4.84 -20.31 -7.08
CA ILE A 240 -5.21 -20.51 -5.69
C ILE A 240 -4.30 -21.62 -5.14
N SER A 241 -3.60 -21.38 -4.06
CA SER A 241 -2.62 -22.33 -3.50
C SER A 241 -2.85 -22.52 -2.01
N SER A 242 -2.79 -23.75 -1.54
CA SER A 242 -2.83 -24.06 -0.12
C SER A 242 -1.42 -24.02 0.54
N SER A 243 -0.37 -23.75 -0.21
CA SER A 243 0.99 -23.70 0.31
C SER A 243 1.89 -22.83 -0.56
N ILE A 244 2.30 -21.70 -0.01
CA ILE A 244 3.21 -20.73 -0.66
C ILE A 244 4.62 -20.76 -0.06
N LEU A 245 4.82 -21.47 1.06
CA LEU A 245 6.10 -21.60 1.75
C LEU A 245 6.74 -20.22 2.04
N ILE A 246 6.00 -19.38 2.72
CA ILE A 246 6.50 -18.12 3.29
C ILE A 246 6.80 -18.33 4.77
N GLY A 247 7.97 -17.87 5.23
CA GLY A 247 8.32 -17.85 6.65
C GLY A 247 7.58 -16.76 7.44
N GLU A 248 7.67 -16.80 8.77
CA GLU A 248 7.02 -15.83 9.67
C GLU A 248 7.36 -14.35 9.35
N SER A 249 8.50 -14.10 8.73
CA SER A 249 8.91 -12.76 8.30
C SER A 249 8.46 -12.39 6.89
N GLY A 250 7.60 -13.19 6.26
CA GLY A 250 7.15 -12.96 4.87
C GLY A 250 8.20 -13.29 3.80
N ILE A 251 9.36 -13.85 4.18
CA ILE A 251 10.41 -14.23 3.23
C ILE A 251 10.07 -15.59 2.65
N PRO A 252 10.02 -15.75 1.31
CA PRO A 252 9.81 -17.05 0.68
C PRO A 252 10.93 -18.04 1.01
N ASP A 253 10.55 -19.29 1.33
CA ASP A 253 11.50 -20.41 1.43
C ASP A 253 12.14 -20.71 0.06
N THR A 254 13.31 -21.34 0.05
CA THR A 254 14.04 -21.68 -1.18
C THR A 254 13.27 -22.58 -2.16
N ASN A 255 12.26 -23.30 -1.67
CA ASN A 255 11.37 -24.14 -2.48
C ASN A 255 9.99 -23.49 -2.74
N SER A 256 9.80 -22.26 -2.32
CA SER A 256 8.54 -21.56 -2.52
C SER A 256 8.19 -21.43 -3.99
N PRO A 257 6.93 -21.64 -4.38
CA PRO A 257 6.46 -21.34 -5.74
C PRO A 257 6.62 -19.87 -6.13
N LEU A 258 6.77 -18.98 -5.17
CA LEU A 258 6.96 -17.55 -5.39
C LEU A 258 8.30 -17.19 -6.02
N ILE A 259 9.33 -18.04 -5.83
CA ILE A 259 10.71 -17.78 -6.27
C ILE A 259 11.31 -18.90 -7.13
N THR A 260 10.54 -19.95 -7.44
CA THR A 260 10.98 -20.96 -8.41
C THR A 260 11.18 -20.34 -9.78
N ALA A 261 12.01 -20.95 -10.61
CA ALA A 261 12.46 -20.35 -11.88
C ALA A 261 11.30 -19.74 -12.70
N ASN A 262 11.35 -18.45 -12.93
CA ASN A 262 10.33 -17.65 -13.62
C ASN A 262 8.94 -17.63 -12.94
N ALA A 263 8.88 -17.68 -11.61
CA ALA A 263 7.64 -17.54 -10.87
C ALA A 263 6.98 -16.18 -11.19
N GLY A 264 7.72 -15.09 -11.02
CA GLY A 264 7.29 -13.78 -11.47
C GLY A 264 7.55 -13.57 -12.96
N GLN A 265 6.75 -12.74 -13.56
CA GLN A 265 6.91 -12.34 -14.95
C GLN A 265 7.12 -10.83 -15.01
N ASP A 266 7.82 -10.40 -16.04
CA ASP A 266 8.11 -8.99 -16.30
C ASP A 266 6.90 -8.25 -16.88
N VAL A 267 5.69 -8.59 -16.39
CA VAL A 267 4.43 -8.05 -16.93
C VAL A 267 4.30 -6.58 -16.64
N ALA A 268 4.62 -6.18 -15.42
CA ALA A 268 4.51 -4.78 -15.01
C ALA A 268 5.49 -3.89 -15.78
N ASN A 269 6.73 -4.35 -16.01
CA ASN A 269 7.72 -3.61 -16.79
C ASN A 269 7.28 -3.39 -18.23
N THR A 270 6.48 -4.29 -18.81
CA THR A 270 5.87 -4.06 -20.12
C THR A 270 4.85 -2.93 -20.10
N GLN A 271 4.31 -2.58 -18.94
CA GLN A 271 3.38 -1.46 -18.78
C GLN A 271 4.11 -0.11 -18.64
N ASN A 272 5.22 -0.09 -17.90
CA ASN A 272 5.99 1.14 -17.68
C ASN A 272 7.43 0.84 -17.24
N ALA A 273 8.39 1.63 -17.70
CA ALA A 273 9.81 1.54 -17.33
C ALA A 273 10.10 1.88 -15.84
N PHE A 274 9.12 2.34 -15.07
CA PHE A 274 9.23 2.50 -13.61
C PHE A 274 9.53 1.16 -12.92
N PHE A 275 8.96 0.05 -13.39
CA PHE A 275 9.07 -1.23 -12.72
C PHE A 275 10.44 -1.89 -12.95
N ASP A 276 11.05 -2.36 -11.87
CA ASP A 276 12.22 -3.22 -11.94
C ASP A 276 11.84 -4.58 -12.54
N SER A 277 12.69 -5.07 -13.42
CA SER A 277 12.52 -6.41 -13.99
C SER A 277 12.90 -7.46 -12.97
N VAL A 278 11.94 -8.23 -12.53
CA VAL A 278 12.11 -9.29 -11.53
C VAL A 278 11.46 -10.61 -12.00
N ASN A 279 11.90 -11.72 -11.43
CA ASN A 279 11.45 -13.07 -11.79
C ASN A 279 10.77 -13.81 -10.62
N TYR A 280 10.24 -13.08 -9.65
CA TYR A 280 9.57 -13.64 -8.47
C TYR A 280 8.22 -12.96 -8.24
N ILE A 281 7.34 -13.63 -7.50
CA ILE A 281 6.04 -13.13 -7.04
C ILE A 281 6.18 -12.65 -5.60
N GLY A 282 5.51 -11.57 -5.24
CA GLY A 282 5.58 -10.96 -3.93
C GLY A 282 6.64 -9.87 -3.79
N ALA A 283 6.73 -9.27 -2.62
CA ALA A 283 7.64 -8.16 -2.32
C ALA A 283 9.11 -8.60 -2.15
N LEU A 284 9.37 -9.88 -1.90
CA LEU A 284 10.66 -10.41 -1.48
C LEU A 284 11.09 -11.61 -2.34
N ASN A 285 12.37 -11.66 -2.67
CA ASN A 285 12.93 -12.69 -3.56
C ASN A 285 13.48 -13.95 -2.84
N GLY A 286 13.27 -14.07 -1.54
CA GLY A 286 13.75 -15.21 -0.75
C GLY A 286 15.25 -15.21 -0.42
N THR A 287 16.05 -14.32 -0.98
CA THR A 287 17.50 -14.24 -0.74
C THR A 287 17.96 -12.92 -0.16
N THR A 288 17.29 -11.84 -0.51
CA THR A 288 17.61 -10.49 -0.06
C THR A 288 16.37 -9.88 0.58
N ASP A 289 16.50 -9.48 1.83
CA ASP A 289 15.47 -8.73 2.53
C ASP A 289 15.83 -7.23 2.51
N TRP A 290 15.21 -6.51 1.60
CA TRP A 290 15.44 -5.07 1.42
C TRP A 290 14.89 -4.21 2.56
N ARG A 291 14.10 -4.79 3.47
CA ARG A 291 13.58 -4.10 4.68
C ARG A 291 14.65 -4.00 5.76
N GLN A 292 15.68 -4.87 5.71
CA GLN A 292 16.73 -4.91 6.73
C GLN A 292 17.55 -3.63 6.78
N GLY A 293 17.88 -3.23 8.00
CA GLY A 293 18.80 -2.12 8.28
C GLY A 293 18.14 -0.74 8.31
N TRP A 294 16.87 -0.62 7.85
CA TRP A 294 16.15 0.65 7.90
C TRP A 294 14.73 0.51 8.47
N ALA A 295 14.01 -0.55 8.14
CA ALA A 295 12.64 -0.73 8.60
C ALA A 295 12.58 -1.27 10.04
N PHE A 296 11.72 -0.68 10.87
CA PHE A 296 11.44 -1.13 12.22
C PHE A 296 10.86 -2.55 12.22
N GLY A 297 11.37 -3.41 13.10
CA GLY A 297 10.97 -4.81 13.18
C GLY A 297 11.75 -5.75 12.25
N PHE A 298 12.54 -5.22 11.29
CA PHE A 298 13.31 -6.00 10.32
C PHE A 298 14.83 -5.82 10.47
N GLY A 299 15.32 -5.82 11.71
CA GLY A 299 16.75 -5.67 11.99
C GLY A 299 17.29 -4.26 11.78
N GLY A 300 16.46 -3.32 11.44
CA GLY A 300 16.72 -1.90 11.58
C GLY A 300 16.88 -1.60 13.07
N GLY A 301 18.06 -1.14 13.48
CA GLY A 301 18.31 -0.83 14.88
C GLY A 301 17.30 0.20 15.36
N GLU A 302 16.77 0.01 16.56
CA GLU A 302 16.16 1.11 17.28
C GLU A 302 17.24 2.21 17.32
N VAL A 303 17.00 3.30 16.61
CA VAL A 303 17.76 4.51 16.87
C VAL A 303 17.38 4.90 18.28
N THR A 304 18.18 4.49 19.24
CA THR A 304 18.08 5.00 20.60
C THR A 304 18.36 6.49 20.45
N ALA A 305 17.32 7.31 20.46
CA ALA A 305 17.47 8.75 20.46
C ALA A 305 18.24 9.10 21.72
N THR A 306 19.54 9.18 21.61
CA THR A 306 20.36 9.85 22.62
C THR A 306 19.87 11.29 22.59
N ALA A 307 19.47 11.83 23.75
CA ALA A 307 18.97 13.18 23.89
C ALA A 307 19.86 14.12 23.05
N ALA A 308 19.31 14.64 21.96
CA ALA A 308 20.08 15.43 21.02
C ALA A 308 20.47 16.74 21.68
N SER A 309 21.76 16.99 21.73
CA SER A 309 22.25 18.36 21.86
C SER A 309 21.96 19.08 20.54
N GLU A 310 21.45 20.30 20.58
CA GLU A 310 21.36 21.14 19.38
C GLU A 310 22.68 21.13 18.63
N ALA A 311 22.73 20.51 17.45
CA ALA A 311 23.91 20.52 16.64
C ALA A 311 23.98 21.88 15.90
N GLU A 312 25.14 22.51 15.95
CA GLU A 312 25.41 23.69 15.13
C GLU A 312 25.13 23.32 13.64
N GLY A 313 24.16 23.98 13.05
CA GLY A 313 23.85 23.87 11.64
C GLY A 313 22.48 23.32 11.27
N CYS A 314 21.71 22.78 12.19
CA CYS A 314 20.32 22.39 11.91
C CYS A 314 19.35 23.59 12.03
N PRO A 315 18.36 23.70 11.13
CA PRO A 315 17.32 24.73 11.24
C PRO A 315 16.51 24.62 12.54
N THR A 316 16.01 25.75 13.04
CA THR A 316 15.15 25.78 14.24
C THR A 316 13.94 24.86 14.05
N GLY A 317 13.67 24.00 15.02
CA GLY A 317 12.59 23.00 14.95
C GLY A 317 13.03 21.63 14.41
N THR A 318 14.31 21.43 14.17
CA THR A 318 14.87 20.13 13.80
C THR A 318 15.85 19.62 14.86
N THR A 319 16.02 18.31 14.93
CA THR A 319 17.00 17.64 15.80
C THR A 319 18.05 16.95 14.92
N SER A 320 19.31 17.07 15.29
CA SER A 320 20.36 16.34 14.57
C SER A 320 20.44 14.90 15.04
N ILE A 321 20.52 13.96 14.11
CA ILE A 321 20.76 12.55 14.38
C ILE A 321 22.05 12.14 13.69
N THR A 322 22.97 11.60 14.46
CA THR A 322 24.17 10.94 13.95
C THR A 322 23.98 9.44 14.15
N PRO A 323 23.96 8.63 13.07
CA PRO A 323 23.89 7.19 13.19
C PRO A 323 25.02 6.61 14.05
N ALA A 324 24.77 5.49 14.72
CA ALA A 324 25.75 4.84 15.60
C ALA A 324 27.03 4.36 14.88
N ASP A 325 26.97 4.26 13.55
CA ASP A 325 28.11 3.92 12.68
C ASP A 325 29.03 5.11 12.35
N GLY A 326 28.71 6.31 12.85
CA GLY A 326 29.50 7.53 12.62
C GLY A 326 29.31 8.14 11.23
N SER A 327 28.30 7.74 10.48
CA SER A 327 27.97 8.36 9.19
C SER A 327 27.41 9.79 9.35
N THR A 328 27.12 10.44 8.25
CA THR A 328 26.74 11.87 8.20
C THR A 328 25.53 12.19 9.09
N THR A 329 25.69 13.18 9.96
CA THR A 329 24.60 13.71 10.80
C THR A 329 23.50 14.32 9.91
N THR A 330 22.26 13.97 10.16
CA THR A 330 21.09 14.51 9.47
C THR A 330 20.21 15.30 10.43
N CYS A 331 19.51 16.32 9.92
CA CYS A 331 18.53 17.07 10.69
C CYS A 331 17.15 16.42 10.55
N GLN A 332 16.49 16.13 11.68
CA GLN A 332 15.11 15.63 11.69
C GLN A 332 14.16 16.66 12.30
N ILE A 333 12.96 16.76 11.75
CA ILE A 333 11.90 17.59 12.30
C ILE A 333 11.42 16.96 13.61
N THR A 334 11.53 17.69 14.71
CA THR A 334 11.03 17.28 16.02
C THR A 334 9.75 18.05 16.30
N GLY A 335 8.62 17.44 16.04
CA GLY A 335 7.30 17.99 16.34
C GLY A 335 6.25 17.39 15.41
N ALA A 336 5.05 17.19 15.91
CA ALA A 336 3.93 16.90 15.03
C ALA A 336 3.79 18.06 14.04
N ILE A 337 3.71 17.76 12.78
CA ILE A 337 3.26 18.72 11.76
C ILE A 337 1.78 18.92 12.07
N THR A 338 1.44 20.07 12.69
CA THR A 338 0.06 20.50 12.92
C THR A 338 -0.46 21.21 11.70
#